data_f56d802e20130b6c48d8695959c22d2f
#
_entry.id   f56d802e20130b6c48d8695959c22d2f
#
_cell.length_a   1.000
_cell.length_b   1.000
_cell.length_c   1.000
_cell.angle_alpha   90.00
_cell.angle_beta   90.00
_cell.angle_gamma   90.00
#
_symmetry.space_group_name_H-M   'P 1'
#
loop_
_entity.id
_entity.type
_entity.pdbx_description
1 polymer ?
#
loop_
_entity_poly.entity_id
_entity_poly.type
_entity_poly.pdbx_seq_one_letter_code
_entity_poly.pdbx_strand_id
1 'polypeptide(L)'
;MNLKHIHVFEARDQAFKDNDVLQENVIIHAIKGSCRSNIVITSSADSELGAMTYREVDYDEVIKPNDTERIINITVSNADSLVLERLGVFTTTLEELGVTVSTGPVVDFRLRDDLRQNPEPGTFPLIYPTHLRHSSVQWPKLNGSKPNAIAASRRSLPWLMPNDWYVLLRRFSAKEEKRRIVASVYDPNRIPGSRVGFENHLNVLHMKGGGLPPDLARGLTVYLNSTLVDMHFRQFSGHTQVNANDLRRLRYPDVATLLRWGNLFNDQLPDQQAIDALLKAEISAMNTLYGTTDPVEIQQKIEEALSILSELGMPRAQRNERSALTLLALLALKPGDPWQNASEPLMGITPIMDFIRDVYAKAYAPNTCETFRRQTMHQFVQAGIAIMNPDDPGRAVNSPRCVYQISPEVLALVRTFRCDEWHANLARHLKEHGSLAERYAHAREVLKVPLRIEGKDFSLSPGVHSELIAAIINEFGPRFAPGAEVLYVGDTGSKTIHFDSAKFATLALHFDVHGKFPDVVLFYREMNWLYLIEAVTSHGPVDSKRHAELTDLFAGSTAGLVFVTAFPDRRTMARYLADISWETEVWVADAPEHLIHFNGENFIGPH
;
A
#
# COMPACT_ATOMS: atom_id res chain seq x y z
N MET A 1 -0.81 3.43 32.04
CA MET A 1 -0.68 2.37 31.03
C MET A 1 0.59 2.66 30.25
N ASN A 2 1.51 1.71 30.12
CA ASN A 2 2.77 1.89 29.41
C ASN A 2 2.76 1.05 28.13
N LEU A 3 3.04 1.69 26.99
CA LEU A 3 3.18 1.04 25.70
C LEU A 3 4.38 0.10 25.72
N LYS A 4 4.26 -1.06 25.09
CA LYS A 4 5.33 -2.06 24.93
C LYS A 4 5.57 -2.42 23.47
N HIS A 5 4.51 -2.51 22.69
CA HIS A 5 4.61 -2.89 21.28
C HIS A 5 3.53 -2.18 20.48
N ILE A 6 3.90 -1.74 19.29
CA ILE A 6 2.99 -1.19 18.27
C ILE A 6 3.27 -1.94 16.98
N HIS A 7 2.23 -2.55 16.40
CA HIS A 7 2.32 -3.15 15.07
C HIS A 7 1.44 -2.37 14.09
N VAL A 8 1.99 -2.01 12.93
CA VAL A 8 1.34 -1.21 11.89
C VAL A 8 1.16 -2.04 10.62
N PHE A 9 -0.05 -2.09 10.10
CA PHE A 9 -0.31 -2.63 8.76
C PHE A 9 -0.18 -1.51 7.73
N GLU A 10 0.81 -1.60 6.84
CA GLU A 10 1.11 -0.53 5.86
C GLU A 10 0.05 -0.46 4.75
N ALA A 11 -0.56 -1.60 4.38
CA ALA A 11 -1.59 -1.66 3.36
C ALA A 11 -3.00 -1.65 3.99
N ARG A 12 -3.85 -0.70 3.56
CA ARG A 12 -5.20 -0.51 4.08
C ARG A 12 -6.19 -1.59 3.66
N ASP A 13 -5.95 -2.18 2.49
CA ASP A 13 -6.83 -3.15 1.83
C ASP A 13 -6.41 -4.60 2.03
N GLN A 14 -5.27 -4.86 2.68
CA GLN A 14 -4.71 -6.20 2.83
C GLN A 14 -4.98 -6.83 4.19
N ALA A 15 -5.09 -6.03 5.26
CA ALA A 15 -5.31 -6.55 6.62
C ALA A 15 -6.73 -7.11 6.84
N PHE A 16 -7.74 -6.57 6.12
CA PHE A 16 -9.14 -7.02 6.17
C PHE A 16 -9.72 -7.06 4.76
N LYS A 17 -9.19 -7.94 3.91
CA LYS A 17 -9.56 -8.10 2.49
C LYS A 17 -11.05 -8.35 2.26
N ASP A 18 -11.71 -8.96 3.22
CA ASP A 18 -13.10 -9.44 3.10
C ASP A 18 -14.16 -8.35 3.34
N ASN A 19 -13.80 -7.16 3.80
CA ASN A 19 -14.77 -6.17 4.26
C ASN A 19 -14.84 -4.87 3.43
N ASP A 20 -14.12 -4.74 2.32
CA ASP A 20 -14.03 -3.52 1.47
C ASP A 20 -13.75 -2.22 2.26
N VAL A 21 -13.16 -2.33 3.47
CA VAL A 21 -12.89 -1.21 4.35
C VAL A 21 -11.45 -0.74 4.17
N LEU A 22 -11.29 0.43 3.57
CA LEU A 22 -10.01 1.13 3.48
C LEU A 22 -9.70 1.84 4.80
N GLN A 23 -9.12 1.11 5.76
CA GLN A 23 -8.77 1.64 7.08
C GLN A 23 -7.35 1.26 7.47
N GLU A 24 -6.60 2.20 8.03
CA GLU A 24 -5.32 1.89 8.68
C GLU A 24 -5.56 1.13 9.98
N ASN A 25 -4.84 0.03 10.14
CA ASN A 25 -4.96 -0.83 11.31
C ASN A 25 -3.65 -0.80 12.08
N VAL A 26 -3.77 -0.66 13.39
CA VAL A 26 -2.65 -0.64 14.33
C VAL A 26 -3.01 -1.52 15.52
N ILE A 27 -2.13 -2.44 15.87
CA ILE A 27 -2.25 -3.23 17.12
C ILE A 27 -1.35 -2.60 18.17
N ILE A 28 -1.92 -2.27 19.33
CA ILE A 28 -1.21 -1.67 20.44
C ILE A 28 -1.23 -2.62 21.63
N HIS A 29 -0.03 -3.02 22.11
CA HIS A 29 0.13 -3.74 23.36
C HIS A 29 0.61 -2.78 24.46
N ALA A 30 -0.16 -2.68 25.53
CA ALA A 30 0.17 -1.83 26.67
C ALA A 30 -0.12 -2.53 28.01
N ILE A 31 0.73 -2.31 29.02
CA ILE A 31 0.64 -2.95 30.33
C ILE A 31 0.32 -1.89 31.39
N LYS A 32 -0.69 -2.16 32.23
CA LYS A 32 -1.06 -1.30 33.36
C LYS A 32 -0.04 -1.50 34.50
N GLY A 33 0.46 -0.39 35.05
CA GLY A 33 1.33 -0.44 36.24
C GLY A 33 2.79 -0.85 35.98
N SER A 34 3.22 -1.08 34.73
CA SER A 34 4.63 -1.35 34.41
C SER A 34 5.48 -0.08 34.40
N CYS A 35 6.79 -0.21 34.60
CA CYS A 35 7.73 0.89 34.37
C CYS A 35 7.82 1.23 32.87
N ARG A 36 8.16 2.49 32.56
CA ARG A 36 8.52 2.88 31.19
C ARG A 36 9.73 2.05 30.74
N SER A 37 9.69 1.57 29.54
CA SER A 37 10.77 0.85 28.86
C SER A 37 10.70 1.19 27.39
N ASN A 38 11.70 0.80 26.63
CA ASN A 38 11.69 0.87 25.18
C ASN A 38 10.41 0.24 24.62
N ILE A 39 9.96 0.79 23.49
CA ILE A 39 8.79 0.35 22.75
C ILE A 39 9.28 -0.36 21.50
N VAL A 40 8.73 -1.54 21.22
CA VAL A 40 8.95 -2.22 19.94
C VAL A 40 7.93 -1.73 18.94
N ILE A 41 8.39 -1.24 17.78
CA ILE A 41 7.54 -0.90 16.64
C ILE A 41 7.83 -1.89 15.53
N THR A 42 6.78 -2.51 15.01
CA THR A 42 6.88 -3.41 13.87
C THR A 42 5.89 -2.98 12.78
N SER A 43 6.22 -3.24 11.51
CA SER A 43 5.26 -3.08 10.42
C SER A 43 5.28 -4.27 9.47
N SER A 44 4.16 -4.51 8.81
CA SER A 44 4.03 -5.49 7.72
C SER A 44 3.14 -4.94 6.61
N ALA A 45 3.37 -5.42 5.38
CA ALA A 45 2.55 -5.01 4.24
C ALA A 45 1.15 -5.63 4.29
N ASP A 46 1.04 -6.84 4.87
CA ASP A 46 -0.20 -7.63 4.92
C ASP A 46 -0.35 -8.37 6.26
N SER A 47 -1.42 -9.15 6.38
CA SER A 47 -1.71 -9.99 7.54
C SER A 47 -0.82 -11.24 7.66
N GLU A 48 -0.09 -11.60 6.60
CA GLU A 48 0.73 -12.82 6.57
C GLU A 48 2.09 -12.64 7.25
N LEU A 49 2.43 -11.43 7.72
CA LEU A 49 3.67 -11.10 8.44
C LEU A 49 4.96 -11.50 7.69
N GLY A 50 4.86 -11.68 6.37
CA GLY A 50 5.95 -12.22 5.54
C GLY A 50 7.19 -11.33 5.46
N ALA A 51 7.02 -10.00 5.45
CA ALA A 51 8.09 -9.02 5.47
C ALA A 51 7.84 -8.01 6.57
N MET A 52 8.35 -8.29 7.76
CA MET A 52 8.14 -7.45 8.93
C MET A 52 9.38 -6.58 9.17
N THR A 53 9.17 -5.26 9.32
CA THR A 53 10.19 -4.37 9.87
C THR A 53 10.18 -4.48 11.39
N TYR A 54 11.30 -4.20 12.01
CA TYR A 54 11.47 -4.22 13.46
C TYR A 54 12.29 -3.01 13.91
N ARG A 55 11.82 -2.32 14.93
CA ARG A 55 12.53 -1.21 15.52
C ARG A 55 12.25 -1.14 17.03
N GLU A 56 13.27 -0.98 17.82
CA GLU A 56 13.16 -0.68 19.24
C GLU A 56 13.51 0.79 19.46
N VAL A 57 12.65 1.54 20.13
CA VAL A 57 12.76 2.99 20.33
C VAL A 57 12.53 3.37 21.79
N ASP A 58 13.10 4.47 22.20
CA ASP A 58 12.82 5.04 23.53
C ASP A 58 11.35 5.48 23.64
N TYR A 59 10.78 5.33 24.84
CA TYR A 59 9.40 5.73 25.11
C TYR A 59 9.14 7.20 24.75
N ASP A 60 10.12 8.07 25.03
CA ASP A 60 10.01 9.52 24.78
C ASP A 60 10.13 9.90 23.29
N GLU A 61 10.55 8.98 22.44
CA GLU A 61 10.48 9.14 20.99
C GLU A 61 9.05 8.98 20.50
N VAL A 62 8.33 8.00 21.02
CA VAL A 62 6.94 7.68 20.65
C VAL A 62 5.94 8.65 21.30
N ILE A 63 6.15 8.97 22.58
CA ILE A 63 5.31 9.93 23.32
C ILE A 63 6.21 11.01 23.91
N LYS A 64 6.19 12.19 23.29
CA LYS A 64 7.03 13.30 23.69
C LYS A 64 6.72 13.72 25.14
N PRO A 65 7.73 13.96 26.01
CA PRO A 65 7.53 14.28 27.41
C PRO A 65 6.67 15.51 27.67
N ASN A 66 6.77 16.50 26.79
CA ASN A 66 6.07 17.79 26.90
C ASN A 66 4.75 17.84 26.13
N ASP A 67 4.32 16.73 25.53
CA ASP A 67 3.05 16.65 24.81
C ASP A 67 1.90 16.34 25.79
N THR A 68 1.08 17.34 26.08
CA THR A 68 -0.09 17.22 26.96
C THR A 68 -1.19 16.32 26.41
N GLU A 69 -1.28 16.18 25.09
CA GLU A 69 -2.23 15.31 24.40
C GLU A 69 -1.73 13.86 24.29
N ARG A 70 -0.45 13.63 24.56
CA ARG A 70 0.21 12.31 24.49
C ARG A 70 -0.02 11.61 23.16
N ILE A 71 0.21 12.32 22.08
CA ILE A 71 0.13 11.77 20.71
C ILE A 71 1.17 10.68 20.55
N ILE A 72 0.72 9.54 20.02
CA ILE A 72 1.60 8.42 19.68
C ILE A 72 2.22 8.71 18.29
N ASN A 73 3.51 9.00 18.26
CA ASN A 73 4.27 9.16 17.03
C ASN A 73 4.76 7.78 16.59
N ILE A 74 4.25 7.28 15.47
CA ILE A 74 4.60 5.96 14.96
C ILE A 74 5.70 6.12 13.92
N THR A 75 6.94 5.94 14.36
CA THR A 75 8.14 5.95 13.51
C THR A 75 8.51 4.52 13.14
N VAL A 76 8.04 4.06 12.00
CA VAL A 76 8.27 2.68 11.54
C VAL A 76 9.72 2.45 11.14
N SER A 77 10.43 3.51 10.72
CA SER A 77 11.83 3.47 10.31
C SER A 77 12.68 4.52 11.03
N ASN A 78 14.00 4.37 11.00
CA ASN A 78 14.91 5.42 11.47
C ASN A 78 14.83 6.67 10.60
N ALA A 79 14.44 6.54 9.32
CA ALA A 79 14.18 7.69 8.46
C ALA A 79 13.03 8.54 8.98
N ASP A 80 11.98 7.92 9.53
CA ASP A 80 10.86 8.65 10.15
C ASP A 80 11.32 9.46 11.36
N SER A 81 12.21 8.91 12.19
CA SER A 81 12.78 9.64 13.32
C SER A 81 13.63 10.82 12.88
N LEU A 82 14.41 10.67 11.81
CA LEU A 82 15.16 11.77 11.22
C LEU A 82 14.25 12.90 10.73
N VAL A 83 13.06 12.59 10.22
CA VAL A 83 12.06 13.61 9.84
C VAL A 83 11.59 14.39 11.06
N LEU A 84 11.22 13.68 12.14
CA LEU A 84 10.80 14.31 13.40
C LEU A 84 11.90 15.19 14.01
N GLU A 85 13.13 14.68 14.01
CA GLU A 85 14.29 15.38 14.55
C GLU A 85 14.59 16.66 13.76
N ARG A 86 14.60 16.58 12.43
CA ARG A 86 14.86 17.73 11.56
C ARG A 86 13.80 18.81 11.64
N LEU A 87 12.51 18.43 11.70
CA LEU A 87 11.42 19.41 11.89
C LEU A 87 11.33 19.92 13.32
N GLY A 88 11.92 19.21 14.29
CA GLY A 88 11.96 19.61 15.70
C GLY A 88 12.69 20.92 15.97
N VAL A 89 13.49 21.43 15.03
CA VAL A 89 14.14 22.75 15.11
C VAL A 89 13.11 23.89 15.04
N PHE A 90 11.98 23.67 14.40
CA PHE A 90 10.89 24.64 14.33
C PHE A 90 10.01 24.49 15.57
N THR A 91 9.79 25.58 16.27
CA THR A 91 9.05 25.58 17.54
C THR A 91 7.78 26.41 17.50
N THR A 92 7.63 27.29 16.52
CA THR A 92 6.54 28.25 16.42
C THR A 92 5.21 27.57 16.08
N THR A 93 4.14 27.97 16.73
CA THR A 93 2.77 27.52 16.47
C THR A 93 2.04 28.47 15.51
N LEU A 94 0.94 28.02 14.89
CA LEU A 94 0.07 28.90 14.11
C LEU A 94 -0.49 30.06 14.95
N GLU A 95 -0.79 29.82 16.24
CA GLU A 95 -1.30 30.84 17.16
C GLU A 95 -0.27 31.94 17.40
N GLU A 96 1.00 31.58 17.62
CA GLU A 96 2.10 32.53 17.78
C GLU A 96 2.36 33.34 16.51
N LEU A 97 2.09 32.77 15.33
CA LEU A 97 2.11 33.49 14.04
C LEU A 97 0.88 34.39 13.85
N GLY A 98 -0.11 34.36 14.76
CA GLY A 98 -1.38 35.03 14.60
C GLY A 98 -2.30 34.43 13.54
N VAL A 99 -1.98 33.20 13.09
CA VAL A 99 -2.68 32.51 12.00
C VAL A 99 -3.69 31.52 12.56
N THR A 100 -4.89 31.56 12.01
CA THR A 100 -5.99 30.65 12.31
C THR A 100 -6.22 29.74 11.10
N VAL A 101 -6.56 28.49 11.34
CA VAL A 101 -7.02 27.57 10.32
C VAL A 101 -8.48 27.20 10.55
N SER A 102 -9.30 27.33 9.51
CA SER A 102 -10.72 26.97 9.51
C SER A 102 -11.06 26.14 8.28
N THR A 103 -12.13 25.36 8.37
CA THR A 103 -12.72 24.71 7.19
C THR A 103 -13.43 25.76 6.36
N GLY A 104 -13.39 25.64 5.03
CA GLY A 104 -14.12 26.54 4.13
C GLY A 104 -15.60 26.62 4.52
N PRO A 105 -16.15 27.84 4.71
CA PRO A 105 -17.47 28.01 5.30
C PRO A 105 -18.61 27.65 4.35
N VAL A 106 -18.38 27.58 3.03
CA VAL A 106 -19.43 27.29 2.05
C VAL A 106 -19.67 25.79 1.96
N VAL A 107 -20.88 25.36 2.30
CA VAL A 107 -21.36 23.99 2.15
C VAL A 107 -22.29 23.95 0.94
N ASP A 108 -21.81 23.41 -0.18
CA ASP A 108 -22.44 23.52 -1.50
C ASP A 108 -23.87 22.98 -1.52
N PHE A 109 -24.14 21.80 -0.92
CA PHE A 109 -25.47 21.21 -0.92
C PHE A 109 -26.52 22.03 -0.12
N ARG A 110 -26.07 22.91 0.80
CA ARG A 110 -26.96 23.80 1.55
C ARG A 110 -27.31 25.09 0.81
N LEU A 111 -26.52 25.44 -0.20
CA LEU A 111 -26.62 26.69 -0.96
C LEU A 111 -26.82 26.44 -2.46
N ARG A 112 -27.41 25.28 -2.86
CA ARG A 112 -27.57 24.86 -4.26
C ARG A 112 -28.20 25.93 -5.14
N ASP A 113 -29.22 26.63 -4.65
CA ASP A 113 -29.94 27.64 -5.41
C ASP A 113 -29.09 28.88 -5.71
N ASP A 114 -28.07 29.13 -4.90
CA ASP A 114 -27.14 30.25 -5.03
C ASP A 114 -25.93 29.93 -5.89
N LEU A 115 -25.66 28.63 -6.22
CA LEU A 115 -24.52 28.23 -7.03
C LEU A 115 -24.69 28.60 -8.50
N ARG A 116 -23.58 29.06 -9.13
CA ARG A 116 -23.54 29.40 -10.56
C ARG A 116 -22.34 28.74 -11.22
N GLN A 117 -22.57 28.09 -12.35
CA GLN A 117 -21.51 27.41 -13.09
C GLN A 117 -20.43 28.39 -13.57
N ASN A 118 -20.83 29.56 -14.01
CA ASN A 118 -19.94 30.63 -14.46
C ASN A 118 -20.15 31.91 -13.65
N PRO A 119 -19.12 32.77 -13.57
CA PRO A 119 -19.28 34.10 -13.01
C PRO A 119 -20.30 34.94 -13.80
N GLU A 120 -21.19 35.62 -13.10
CA GLU A 120 -22.19 36.52 -13.67
C GLU A 120 -22.39 37.75 -12.76
N PRO A 121 -22.99 38.82 -13.24
CA PRO A 121 -23.28 39.99 -12.41
C PRO A 121 -24.04 39.61 -11.11
N GLY A 122 -23.60 40.13 -9.98
CA GLY A 122 -24.20 39.81 -8.67
C GLY A 122 -23.72 38.50 -8.05
N THR A 123 -22.64 37.91 -8.58
CA THR A 123 -22.00 36.73 -8.00
C THR A 123 -20.61 37.02 -7.44
N PHE A 124 -20.17 36.17 -6.53
CA PHE A 124 -18.82 36.17 -5.98
C PHE A 124 -18.07 34.88 -6.39
N PRO A 125 -16.75 34.92 -6.48
CA PRO A 125 -15.95 33.71 -6.72
C PRO A 125 -16.23 32.62 -5.69
N LEU A 126 -16.31 31.38 -6.15
CA LEU A 126 -16.41 30.19 -5.31
C LEU A 126 -15.26 29.23 -5.65
N ILE A 127 -14.47 28.91 -4.65
CA ILE A 127 -13.26 28.13 -4.79
C ILE A 127 -13.47 26.72 -4.22
N TYR A 128 -13.18 25.72 -5.06
CA TYR A 128 -13.18 24.28 -4.74
C TYR A 128 -11.76 23.73 -4.78
N PRO A 129 -11.49 22.54 -4.22
CA PRO A 129 -10.20 21.87 -4.35
C PRO A 129 -9.72 21.70 -5.80
N THR A 130 -10.65 21.58 -6.73
CA THR A 130 -10.35 21.46 -8.17
C THR A 130 -9.72 22.71 -8.79
N HIS A 131 -9.82 23.86 -8.13
CA HIS A 131 -9.19 25.12 -8.55
C HIS A 131 -7.71 25.24 -8.09
N LEU A 132 -7.26 24.36 -7.17
CA LEU A 132 -5.87 24.38 -6.70
C LEU A 132 -4.94 23.75 -7.75
N ARG A 133 -3.95 24.50 -8.21
CA ARG A 133 -2.97 24.06 -9.23
C ARG A 133 -1.58 24.63 -8.94
N HIS A 134 -0.57 23.75 -8.88
CA HIS A 134 0.83 24.16 -8.77
C HIS A 134 1.07 25.28 -7.74
N SER A 135 0.61 25.07 -6.51
CA SER A 135 0.74 26.02 -5.39
C SER A 135 0.00 27.36 -5.56
N SER A 136 -0.88 27.48 -6.54
CA SER A 136 -1.72 28.64 -6.81
C SER A 136 -3.18 28.27 -7.06
N VAL A 137 -4.05 29.29 -7.13
CA VAL A 137 -5.47 29.10 -7.46
C VAL A 137 -5.72 29.52 -8.88
N GLN A 138 -6.23 28.60 -9.70
CA GLN A 138 -6.68 28.86 -11.08
C GLN A 138 -8.20 28.98 -11.11
N TRP A 139 -8.70 30.20 -11.33
CA TRP A 139 -10.11 30.51 -11.39
C TRP A 139 -10.41 31.57 -12.46
N PRO A 140 -11.54 31.51 -13.19
CA PRO A 140 -12.50 30.41 -13.22
C PRO A 140 -11.95 29.19 -13.95
N LYS A 141 -12.46 27.99 -13.64
CA LYS A 141 -12.15 26.76 -14.35
C LYS A 141 -13.26 26.47 -15.35
N LEU A 142 -13.08 26.94 -16.55
CA LEU A 142 -14.00 26.67 -17.66
C LEU A 142 -14.04 25.17 -17.95
N ASN A 143 -15.23 24.63 -18.24
CA ASN A 143 -15.47 23.20 -18.48
C ASN A 143 -15.23 22.27 -17.26
N GLY A 144 -15.18 22.83 -16.04
CA GLY A 144 -15.15 22.06 -14.81
C GLY A 144 -16.55 21.55 -14.41
N SER A 145 -16.58 20.45 -13.63
CA SER A 145 -17.84 19.91 -13.07
C SER A 145 -18.35 20.68 -11.85
N LYS A 146 -17.51 21.55 -11.26
CA LYS A 146 -17.85 22.34 -10.07
C LYS A 146 -18.19 23.78 -10.43
N PRO A 147 -19.17 24.41 -9.72
CA PRO A 147 -19.49 25.80 -9.89
C PRO A 147 -18.29 26.73 -9.66
N ASN A 148 -18.21 27.81 -10.43
CA ASN A 148 -17.16 28.82 -10.28
C ASN A 148 -17.61 30.04 -9.46
N ALA A 149 -18.92 30.19 -9.21
CA ALA A 149 -19.44 31.38 -8.57
C ALA A 149 -20.64 31.06 -7.65
N ILE A 150 -20.92 31.99 -6.73
CA ILE A 150 -22.05 31.95 -5.81
C ILE A 150 -22.76 33.30 -5.83
N ALA A 151 -24.09 33.29 -5.98
CA ALA A 151 -24.91 34.48 -6.02
C ALA A 151 -24.93 35.19 -4.63
N ALA A 152 -24.94 36.51 -4.65
CA ALA A 152 -25.07 37.33 -3.47
C ALA A 152 -26.52 37.29 -2.94
N SER A 153 -26.79 36.49 -1.93
CA SER A 153 -28.09 36.35 -1.31
C SER A 153 -27.99 36.55 0.23
N ARG A 154 -29.12 36.76 0.91
CA ARG A 154 -29.15 36.78 2.38
C ARG A 154 -28.66 35.44 2.97
N ARG A 155 -28.77 34.33 2.24
CA ARG A 155 -28.35 33.01 2.68
C ARG A 155 -26.84 32.78 2.47
N SER A 156 -26.29 33.28 1.36
CA SER A 156 -24.89 33.03 0.99
C SER A 156 -23.89 34.00 1.62
N LEU A 157 -24.26 35.30 1.70
CA LEU A 157 -23.39 36.38 2.19
C LEU A 157 -22.70 36.10 3.56
N PRO A 158 -23.36 35.49 4.57
CA PRO A 158 -22.72 35.20 5.86
C PRO A 158 -21.57 34.18 5.76
N TRP A 159 -21.52 33.38 4.68
CA TRP A 159 -20.52 32.33 4.48
C TRP A 159 -19.39 32.78 3.58
N LEU A 160 -19.40 34.04 3.13
CA LEU A 160 -18.33 34.56 2.25
C LEU A 160 -17.31 35.34 3.06
N MET A 161 -16.04 35.04 2.82
CA MET A 161 -14.91 35.74 3.41
C MET A 161 -14.56 36.99 2.60
N PRO A 162 -13.88 38.00 3.18
CA PRO A 162 -13.31 39.11 2.41
C PRO A 162 -12.41 38.58 1.28
N ASN A 163 -12.35 39.27 0.16
CA ASN A 163 -11.39 38.95 -0.90
C ASN A 163 -10.02 39.47 -0.51
N ASP A 164 -9.19 38.60 0.08
CA ASP A 164 -7.89 38.91 0.65
C ASP A 164 -6.93 37.72 0.41
N TRP A 165 -5.69 37.80 0.86
CA TRP A 165 -4.71 36.73 0.73
C TRP A 165 -4.99 35.58 1.70
N TYR A 166 -4.96 34.35 1.22
CA TYR A 166 -5.19 33.13 2.01
C TYR A 166 -4.24 32.02 1.58
N VAL A 167 -4.01 31.05 2.47
CA VAL A 167 -3.45 29.75 2.09
C VAL A 167 -4.56 28.71 2.13
N LEU A 168 -4.76 28.03 1.03
CA LEU A 168 -5.78 27.00 0.87
C LEU A 168 -5.12 25.62 0.80
N LEU A 169 -5.66 24.66 1.55
CA LEU A 169 -5.22 23.27 1.50
C LEU A 169 -6.39 22.36 1.16
N ARG A 170 -6.15 21.34 0.36
CA ARG A 170 -7.12 20.27 0.16
C ARG A 170 -7.35 19.54 1.48
N ARG A 171 -8.60 19.39 1.86
CA ARG A 171 -8.99 18.67 3.07
C ARG A 171 -8.99 17.15 2.86
N PHE A 172 -9.39 16.67 1.69
CA PHE A 172 -9.38 15.25 1.35
C PHE A 172 -8.13 14.90 0.57
N SER A 173 -7.39 13.95 1.08
CA SER A 173 -6.13 13.45 0.52
C SER A 173 -5.90 12.03 1.04
N ALA A 174 -5.84 11.05 0.14
CA ALA A 174 -5.55 9.68 0.49
C ALA A 174 -4.05 9.47 0.73
N LYS A 175 -3.68 8.44 1.50
CA LYS A 175 -2.26 8.11 1.80
C LYS A 175 -1.50 7.73 0.52
N GLU A 176 -2.20 7.15 -0.43
CA GLU A 176 -1.69 6.69 -1.73
C GLU A 176 -1.42 7.84 -2.71
N GLU A 177 -1.95 9.05 -2.43
CA GLU A 177 -1.65 10.22 -3.24
C GLU A 177 -0.16 10.58 -3.11
N LYS A 178 0.43 11.10 -4.21
CA LYS A 178 1.83 11.53 -4.24
C LYS A 178 2.15 12.50 -3.09
N ARG A 179 1.20 13.36 -2.72
CA ARG A 179 1.31 14.29 -1.59
C ARG A 179 0.01 14.34 -0.79
N ARG A 180 0.13 14.31 0.53
CA ARG A 180 -0.97 14.51 1.48
C ARG A 180 -1.27 15.98 1.66
N ILE A 181 -0.23 16.80 1.84
CA ILE A 181 -0.35 18.25 1.98
C ILE A 181 -0.13 18.89 0.62
N VAL A 182 -1.17 19.57 0.14
CA VAL A 182 -1.14 20.38 -1.07
C VAL A 182 -1.70 21.76 -0.71
N ALA A 183 -0.79 22.73 -0.52
CA ALA A 183 -1.11 24.10 -0.20
C ALA A 183 -1.04 24.98 -1.45
N SER A 184 -1.93 25.96 -1.55
CA SER A 184 -1.97 26.94 -2.64
C SER A 184 -2.24 28.32 -2.11
N VAL A 185 -1.54 29.30 -2.64
CA VAL A 185 -1.81 30.72 -2.36
C VAL A 185 -3.06 31.16 -3.12
N TYR A 186 -4.00 31.78 -2.41
CA TYR A 186 -5.08 32.54 -3.00
C TYR A 186 -4.66 34.01 -3.05
N ASP A 187 -4.58 34.55 -4.26
CA ASP A 187 -4.17 35.94 -4.56
C ASP A 187 -5.40 36.75 -4.98
N PRO A 188 -5.86 37.73 -4.16
CA PRO A 188 -7.03 38.56 -4.45
C PRO A 188 -6.87 39.45 -5.69
N ASN A 189 -5.61 39.74 -6.10
CA ASN A 189 -5.34 40.56 -7.28
C ASN A 189 -5.63 39.81 -8.60
N ARG A 190 -5.65 38.48 -8.55
CA ARG A 190 -5.94 37.62 -9.72
C ARG A 190 -7.40 37.20 -9.82
N ILE A 191 -8.18 37.40 -8.77
CA ILE A 191 -9.57 36.93 -8.68
C ILE A 191 -10.45 38.12 -8.29
N PRO A 192 -11.35 38.58 -9.16
CA PRO A 192 -12.13 39.79 -8.96
C PRO A 192 -13.23 39.57 -7.89
N GLY A 193 -13.63 40.67 -7.24
CA GLY A 193 -14.72 40.69 -6.27
C GLY A 193 -14.31 41.27 -4.93
N SER A 194 -15.29 41.64 -4.07
CA SER A 194 -15.04 42.11 -2.71
C SER A 194 -15.11 40.98 -1.67
N ARG A 195 -15.66 39.84 -2.06
CA ARG A 195 -15.80 38.63 -1.23
C ARG A 195 -15.50 37.38 -2.04
N VAL A 196 -15.21 36.27 -1.34
CA VAL A 196 -14.95 34.95 -1.90
C VAL A 196 -15.57 33.86 -1.04
N GLY A 197 -16.10 32.83 -1.66
CA GLY A 197 -16.54 31.60 -1.02
C GLY A 197 -15.45 30.53 -1.09
N PHE A 198 -15.14 29.90 0.03
CA PHE A 198 -14.30 28.70 0.08
C PHE A 198 -15.17 27.51 0.45
N GLU A 199 -15.16 26.49 -0.38
CA GLU A 199 -15.98 25.30 -0.19
C GLU A 199 -15.41 24.41 0.93
N ASN A 200 -16.27 23.64 1.61
CA ASN A 200 -15.95 22.93 2.86
C ASN A 200 -14.95 21.76 2.72
N HIS A 201 -14.55 21.39 1.52
CA HIS A 201 -13.44 20.46 1.24
C HIS A 201 -12.06 21.17 1.20
N LEU A 202 -12.02 22.45 1.60
CA LEU A 202 -10.80 23.21 1.78
C LEU A 202 -10.57 23.53 3.26
N ASN A 203 -9.32 23.54 3.69
CA ASN A 203 -8.85 24.25 4.85
C ASN A 203 -8.32 25.62 4.41
N VAL A 204 -8.60 26.65 5.20
CA VAL A 204 -8.25 28.04 4.91
C VAL A 204 -7.42 28.57 6.07
N LEU A 205 -6.18 29.00 5.79
CA LEU A 205 -5.36 29.73 6.74
C LEU A 205 -5.62 31.23 6.55
N HIS A 206 -5.89 31.91 7.66
CA HIS A 206 -6.26 33.32 7.69
C HIS A 206 -5.91 33.95 9.04
N MET A 207 -5.96 35.26 9.16
CA MET A 207 -5.91 35.97 10.44
C MET A 207 -7.32 36.29 10.94
N LYS A 208 -7.43 36.63 12.20
CA LYS A 208 -8.72 37.06 12.80
C LYS A 208 -9.23 38.30 12.07
N GLY A 209 -10.38 38.17 11.42
CA GLY A 209 -11.06 39.29 10.75
C GLY A 209 -10.65 39.54 9.29
N GLY A 210 -9.71 38.80 8.71
CA GLY A 210 -9.28 38.97 7.31
C GLY A 210 -8.31 37.93 6.81
N GLY A 211 -7.62 38.25 5.73
CA GLY A 211 -6.57 37.41 5.14
C GLY A 211 -5.23 37.52 5.84
N LEU A 212 -4.21 37.06 5.17
CA LEU A 212 -2.82 37.04 5.59
C LEU A 212 -2.03 38.17 4.89
N PRO A 213 -0.92 38.65 5.46
CA PRO A 213 0.06 39.40 4.68
C PRO A 213 0.53 38.56 3.46
N PRO A 214 0.72 39.17 2.28
CA PRO A 214 1.09 38.45 1.05
C PRO A 214 2.30 37.54 1.22
N ASP A 215 3.35 38.06 1.82
CA ASP A 215 4.62 37.33 1.99
C ASP A 215 4.48 36.19 3.00
N LEU A 216 3.67 36.39 4.04
CA LEU A 216 3.38 35.31 4.98
C LEU A 216 2.57 34.18 4.32
N ALA A 217 1.59 34.51 3.46
CA ALA A 217 0.84 33.52 2.70
C ALA A 217 1.73 32.69 1.78
N ARG A 218 2.65 33.35 1.07
CA ARG A 218 3.62 32.66 0.20
C ARG A 218 4.59 31.79 1.00
N GLY A 219 5.17 32.32 2.09
CA GLY A 219 6.11 31.58 2.94
C GLY A 219 5.48 30.36 3.59
N LEU A 220 4.24 30.48 4.10
CA LEU A 220 3.48 29.35 4.62
C LEU A 220 3.20 28.29 3.55
N THR A 221 2.91 28.72 2.31
CA THR A 221 2.68 27.80 1.20
C THR A 221 3.98 27.07 0.81
N VAL A 222 5.12 27.74 0.81
CA VAL A 222 6.44 27.12 0.60
C VAL A 222 6.70 26.07 1.66
N TYR A 223 6.57 26.42 2.96
CA TYR A 223 6.78 25.49 4.06
C TYR A 223 5.87 24.25 3.97
N LEU A 224 4.56 24.45 3.82
CA LEU A 224 3.58 23.38 3.78
C LEU A 224 3.74 22.46 2.57
N ASN A 225 4.27 22.95 1.47
CA ASN A 225 4.57 22.15 0.28
C ASN A 225 5.95 21.48 0.32
N SER A 226 6.73 21.59 1.38
CA SER A 226 8.01 20.88 1.49
C SER A 226 7.78 19.36 1.62
N THR A 227 8.71 18.58 1.07
CA THR A 227 8.64 17.11 1.16
C THR A 227 8.77 16.64 2.61
N LEU A 228 9.62 17.29 3.40
CA LEU A 228 9.83 16.94 4.79
C LEU A 228 8.54 17.11 5.64
N VAL A 229 7.76 18.18 5.41
CA VAL A 229 6.48 18.40 6.07
C VAL A 229 5.45 17.35 5.65
N ASP A 230 5.39 16.97 4.38
CA ASP A 230 4.51 15.91 3.90
C ASP A 230 4.87 14.55 4.52
N MET A 231 6.15 14.22 4.60
CA MET A 231 6.65 13.00 5.27
C MET A 231 6.27 12.99 6.74
N HIS A 232 6.50 14.10 7.45
CA HIS A 232 6.11 14.22 8.85
C HIS A 232 4.59 14.04 9.05
N PHE A 233 3.79 14.68 8.20
CA PHE A 233 2.33 14.57 8.27
C PHE A 233 1.85 13.13 8.11
N ARG A 234 2.51 12.33 7.28
CA ARG A 234 2.19 10.91 7.07
C ARG A 234 2.43 10.04 8.30
N GLN A 235 3.31 10.45 9.21
CA GLN A 235 3.66 9.67 10.41
C GLN A 235 2.57 9.68 11.49
N PHE A 236 1.75 10.73 11.55
CA PHE A 236 0.71 10.84 12.58
C PHE A 236 -0.72 10.91 12.04
N SER A 237 -0.91 11.07 10.73
CA SER A 237 -2.24 11.21 10.13
C SER A 237 -2.55 10.04 9.19
N GLY A 238 -3.22 9.02 9.75
CA GLY A 238 -3.74 7.86 9.01
C GLY A 238 -5.10 8.08 8.33
N HIS A 239 -5.75 9.22 8.59
CA HIS A 239 -7.07 9.51 8.02
C HIS A 239 -6.99 9.92 6.54
N THR A 240 -8.11 9.78 5.81
CA THR A 240 -8.25 10.30 4.45
C THR A 240 -8.43 11.82 4.39
N GLN A 241 -8.33 12.50 5.54
CA GLN A 241 -8.54 13.95 5.65
C GLN A 241 -7.30 14.61 6.28
N VAL A 242 -7.00 15.81 5.81
CA VAL A 242 -6.12 16.78 6.46
C VAL A 242 -7.00 17.66 7.31
N ASN A 243 -7.06 17.42 8.62
CA ASN A 243 -7.92 18.18 9.52
C ASN A 243 -7.26 19.50 9.95
N ALA A 244 -8.07 20.49 10.29
CA ALA A 244 -7.57 21.76 10.80
C ALA A 244 -6.73 21.58 12.09
N ASN A 245 -7.10 20.60 12.94
CA ASN A 245 -6.33 20.28 14.15
C ASN A 245 -4.94 19.73 13.83
N ASP A 246 -4.80 18.92 12.77
CA ASP A 246 -3.53 18.38 12.37
C ASP A 246 -2.57 19.50 11.93
N LEU A 247 -3.08 20.50 11.20
CA LEU A 247 -2.32 21.69 10.79
C LEU A 247 -1.93 22.57 12.00
N ARG A 248 -2.76 22.68 13.03
CA ARG A 248 -2.43 23.42 14.27
C ARG A 248 -1.33 22.74 15.07
N ARG A 249 -1.19 21.42 14.96
CA ARG A 249 -0.17 20.61 15.66
C ARG A 249 1.20 20.68 15.02
N LEU A 250 1.28 20.99 13.73
CA LEU A 250 2.55 21.20 13.06
C LEU A 250 3.32 22.34 13.75
N ARG A 251 4.64 22.23 13.73
CA ARG A 251 5.53 23.32 14.11
C ARG A 251 5.99 24.04 12.86
N TYR A 252 6.11 25.33 12.96
CA TYR A 252 6.39 26.22 11.83
C TYR A 252 7.71 26.97 12.06
N PRO A 253 8.40 27.41 10.99
CA PRO A 253 9.45 28.41 11.10
C PRO A 253 8.90 29.71 11.73
N ASP A 254 9.78 30.51 12.27
CA ASP A 254 9.42 31.82 12.78
C ASP A 254 8.89 32.77 11.68
N VAL A 255 8.22 33.83 12.10
CA VAL A 255 7.61 34.79 11.17
C VAL A 255 8.64 35.43 10.24
N ALA A 256 9.86 35.69 10.72
CA ALA A 256 10.92 36.33 9.92
C ALA A 256 11.38 35.42 8.79
N THR A 257 11.56 34.14 9.06
CA THR A 257 11.89 33.11 8.06
C THR A 257 10.78 32.95 7.03
N LEU A 258 9.51 32.87 7.47
CA LEU A 258 8.38 32.76 6.54
C LEU A 258 8.24 33.99 5.64
N LEU A 259 8.37 35.19 6.18
CA LEU A 259 8.36 36.44 5.39
C LEU A 259 9.52 36.49 4.40
N ARG A 260 10.72 36.09 4.81
CA ARG A 260 11.90 36.01 3.93
C ARG A 260 11.66 35.06 2.76
N TRP A 261 11.12 33.87 3.02
CA TRP A 261 10.79 32.90 1.96
C TRP A 261 9.69 33.44 1.04
N GLY A 262 8.64 34.07 1.59
CA GLY A 262 7.59 34.66 0.79
C GLY A 262 8.06 35.76 -0.15
N ASN A 263 9.01 36.58 0.30
CA ASN A 263 9.60 37.66 -0.50
C ASN A 263 10.48 37.17 -1.64
N LEU A 264 11.05 35.97 -1.55
CA LEU A 264 11.86 35.39 -2.63
C LEU A 264 11.03 35.05 -3.88
N PHE A 265 9.69 34.89 -3.76
CA PHE A 265 8.82 34.36 -4.81
C PHE A 265 7.58 35.24 -5.03
N ASN A 266 7.79 36.45 -5.52
CA ASN A 266 6.70 37.42 -5.71
C ASN A 266 5.70 37.04 -6.82
N ASP A 267 6.19 36.46 -7.93
CA ASP A 267 5.35 36.20 -9.11
C ASP A 267 4.99 34.71 -9.28
N GLN A 268 5.89 33.83 -8.95
CA GLN A 268 5.71 32.37 -9.08
C GLN A 268 6.37 31.64 -7.92
N LEU A 269 5.62 30.75 -7.29
CA LEU A 269 6.17 29.88 -6.25
C LEU A 269 7.19 28.90 -6.87
N PRO A 270 8.24 28.54 -6.10
CA PRO A 270 9.32 27.69 -6.57
C PRO A 270 8.82 26.28 -6.90
N ASP A 271 9.61 25.57 -7.68
CA ASP A 271 9.42 24.15 -7.88
C ASP A 271 9.74 23.34 -6.60
N GLN A 272 9.43 22.05 -6.62
CA GLN A 272 9.61 21.19 -5.44
C GLN A 272 11.07 21.12 -4.98
N GLN A 273 12.00 21.07 -5.91
CA GLN A 273 13.43 20.98 -5.60
C GLN A 273 13.93 22.25 -4.89
N ALA A 274 13.50 23.41 -5.35
CA ALA A 274 13.85 24.68 -4.72
C ALA A 274 13.20 24.85 -3.34
N ILE A 275 11.95 24.38 -3.16
CA ILE A 275 11.27 24.35 -1.85
C ILE A 275 12.08 23.50 -0.85
N ASP A 276 12.44 22.29 -1.24
CA ASP A 276 13.15 21.35 -0.37
C ASP A 276 14.58 21.85 -0.07
N ALA A 277 15.22 22.50 -1.03
CA ALA A 277 16.55 23.12 -0.83
C ALA A 277 16.50 24.29 0.17
N LEU A 278 15.46 25.13 0.12
CA LEU A 278 15.26 26.22 1.09
C LEU A 278 15.11 25.68 2.51
N LEU A 279 14.25 24.68 2.69
CA LEU A 279 14.02 24.08 3.99
C LEU A 279 15.29 23.41 4.53
N LYS A 280 16.01 22.68 3.69
CA LYS A 280 17.29 22.06 4.03
C LYS A 280 18.34 23.09 4.48
N ALA A 281 18.46 24.20 3.76
CA ALA A 281 19.37 25.28 4.11
C ALA A 281 19.02 25.91 5.47
N GLU A 282 17.74 26.14 5.75
CA GLU A 282 17.27 26.70 7.03
C GLU A 282 17.57 25.79 8.21
N ILE A 283 17.22 24.49 8.08
CA ILE A 283 17.51 23.48 9.09
C ILE A 283 19.00 23.37 9.35
N SER A 284 19.83 23.41 8.29
CA SER A 284 21.29 23.34 8.41
C SER A 284 21.86 24.58 9.12
N ALA A 285 21.30 25.76 8.87
CA ALA A 285 21.70 26.98 9.55
C ALA A 285 21.34 26.97 11.06
N MET A 286 20.23 26.33 11.43
CA MET A 286 19.79 26.20 12.82
C MET A 286 20.54 25.09 13.58
N ASN A 287 21.03 24.07 12.88
CA ASN A 287 21.64 22.87 13.46
C ASN A 287 23.06 22.63 12.93
N THR A 288 24.06 23.06 13.66
CA THR A 288 25.47 22.70 13.41
C THR A 288 25.84 21.28 13.87
N LEU A 289 24.91 20.49 14.42
CA LEU A 289 25.19 19.27 15.19
C LEU A 289 24.61 17.96 14.58
N TYR A 290 23.85 18.00 13.47
CA TYR A 290 23.17 16.79 12.97
C TYR A 290 23.87 16.09 11.79
N GLY A 291 23.84 14.75 11.86
CA GLY A 291 24.53 13.83 10.94
C GLY A 291 24.12 13.94 9.47
N THR A 292 24.92 13.32 8.63
CA THR A 292 24.99 13.49 7.17
C THR A 292 23.82 12.91 6.35
N THR A 293 22.88 12.15 6.95
CA THR A 293 21.82 11.46 6.20
C THR A 293 20.56 12.31 6.09
N ASP A 294 20.19 12.64 4.86
CA ASP A 294 18.99 13.43 4.56
C ASP A 294 17.80 12.53 4.24
N PRO A 295 16.70 12.54 5.04
CA PRO A 295 15.53 11.72 4.79
C PRO A 295 14.85 12.04 3.44
N VAL A 296 14.97 13.26 2.94
CA VAL A 296 14.45 13.65 1.62
C VAL A 296 15.27 12.99 0.51
N GLU A 297 16.60 12.95 0.65
CA GLU A 297 17.48 12.25 -0.31
C GLU A 297 17.22 10.72 -0.28
N ILE A 298 16.98 10.14 0.91
CA ILE A 298 16.58 8.73 1.05
C ILE A 298 15.31 8.47 0.25
N GLN A 299 14.26 9.24 0.51
CA GLN A 299 12.96 9.05 -0.14
C GLN A 299 13.06 9.24 -1.66
N GLN A 300 13.76 10.28 -2.10
CA GLN A 300 13.98 10.55 -3.52
C GLN A 300 14.70 9.38 -4.21
N LYS A 301 15.76 8.84 -3.61
CA LYS A 301 16.52 7.72 -4.18
C LYS A 301 15.66 6.44 -4.27
N ILE A 302 14.81 6.17 -3.28
CA ILE A 302 13.84 5.06 -3.30
C ILE A 302 12.82 5.25 -4.43
N GLU A 303 12.27 6.46 -4.61
CA GLU A 303 11.32 6.75 -5.69
C GLU A 303 11.96 6.60 -7.08
N GLU A 304 13.21 7.02 -7.25
CA GLU A 304 13.98 6.80 -8.48
C GLU A 304 14.17 5.32 -8.78
N ALA A 305 14.53 4.52 -7.77
CA ALA A 305 14.68 3.07 -7.93
C ALA A 305 13.33 2.39 -8.28
N LEU A 306 12.22 2.85 -7.70
CA LEU A 306 10.87 2.37 -8.05
C LEU A 306 10.50 2.72 -9.50
N SER A 307 10.87 3.93 -9.98
CA SER A 307 10.69 4.32 -11.38
C SER A 307 11.46 3.39 -12.32
N ILE A 308 12.74 3.14 -12.03
CA ILE A 308 13.57 2.21 -12.82
C ILE A 308 12.94 0.81 -12.86
N LEU A 309 12.53 0.24 -11.73
CA LEU A 309 11.87 -1.06 -11.67
C LEU A 309 10.57 -1.07 -12.48
N SER A 310 9.82 0.04 -12.46
CA SER A 310 8.60 0.19 -13.25
C SER A 310 8.89 0.24 -14.75
N GLU A 311 9.87 1.02 -15.16
CA GLU A 311 10.27 1.21 -16.55
C GLU A 311 10.93 -0.05 -17.15
N LEU A 312 11.62 -0.84 -16.32
CA LEU A 312 12.10 -2.19 -16.67
C LEU A 312 10.96 -3.20 -16.83
N GLY A 313 9.71 -2.85 -16.50
CA GLY A 313 8.55 -3.71 -16.66
C GLY A 313 8.34 -4.72 -15.53
N MET A 314 8.89 -4.47 -14.32
CA MET A 314 8.60 -5.34 -13.17
C MET A 314 7.10 -5.34 -12.84
N PRO A 315 6.51 -6.50 -12.46
CA PRO A 315 5.11 -6.59 -12.06
C PRO A 315 4.78 -5.67 -10.88
N ARG A 316 3.53 -5.21 -10.78
CA ARG A 316 3.07 -4.30 -9.70
C ARG A 316 3.42 -4.81 -8.30
N ALA A 317 3.28 -6.11 -8.05
CA ALA A 317 3.62 -6.72 -6.77
C ALA A 317 5.11 -6.60 -6.39
N GLN A 318 6.00 -6.40 -7.37
CA GLN A 318 7.43 -6.24 -7.19
C GLN A 318 7.89 -4.77 -7.21
N ARG A 319 6.98 -3.81 -7.42
CA ARG A 319 7.25 -2.37 -7.36
C ARG A 319 6.97 -1.86 -5.96
N ASN A 320 7.71 -2.36 -5.00
CA ASN A 320 7.58 -2.00 -3.59
C ASN A 320 8.92 -1.51 -3.03
N GLU A 321 8.88 -0.85 -1.89
CA GLU A 321 10.05 -0.24 -1.26
C GLU A 321 11.17 -1.26 -0.99
N ARG A 322 10.85 -2.48 -0.55
CA ARG A 322 11.85 -3.54 -0.34
C ARG A 322 12.62 -3.86 -1.63
N SER A 323 11.92 -3.96 -2.76
CA SER A 323 12.55 -4.21 -4.06
C SER A 323 13.44 -3.04 -4.49
N ALA A 324 12.99 -1.80 -4.28
CA ALA A 324 13.81 -0.60 -4.55
C ALA A 324 15.08 -0.58 -3.71
N LEU A 325 14.97 -0.80 -2.39
CA LEU A 325 16.11 -0.85 -1.48
C LEU A 325 17.08 -2.00 -1.80
N THR A 326 16.54 -3.15 -2.24
CA THR A 326 17.37 -4.28 -2.69
C THR A 326 18.15 -3.93 -3.95
N LEU A 327 17.53 -3.26 -4.93
CA LEU A 327 18.21 -2.77 -6.13
C LEU A 327 19.34 -1.81 -5.77
N LEU A 328 19.08 -0.85 -4.88
CA LEU A 328 20.06 0.12 -4.41
C LEU A 328 21.22 -0.52 -3.66
N ALA A 329 20.97 -1.56 -2.86
CA ALA A 329 22.01 -2.34 -2.21
C ALA A 329 22.88 -3.09 -3.21
N LEU A 330 22.30 -3.75 -4.21
CA LEU A 330 23.03 -4.45 -5.28
C LEU A 330 23.87 -3.49 -6.14
N LEU A 331 23.52 -2.22 -6.19
CA LEU A 331 24.25 -1.16 -6.89
C LEU A 331 25.22 -0.40 -5.97
N ALA A 332 25.23 -0.69 -4.67
CA ALA A 332 25.97 0.02 -3.61
C ALA A 332 25.76 1.54 -3.64
N LEU A 333 24.58 2.01 -4.07
CA LEU A 333 24.25 3.43 -4.16
C LEU A 333 23.72 3.96 -2.82
N LYS A 334 24.29 5.08 -2.38
CA LYS A 334 23.80 5.84 -1.21
C LYS A 334 22.78 6.91 -1.64
N PRO A 335 22.01 7.50 -0.72
CA PRO A 335 20.96 8.47 -1.06
C PRO A 335 21.41 9.64 -1.94
N GLY A 336 22.55 10.26 -1.65
CA GLY A 336 23.09 11.39 -2.42
C GLY A 336 23.91 11.03 -3.65
N ASP A 337 24.19 9.74 -3.89
CA ASP A 337 25.05 9.33 -5.01
C ASP A 337 24.34 9.50 -6.36
N PRO A 338 25.04 10.00 -7.40
CA PRO A 338 24.52 9.93 -8.76
C PRO A 338 24.49 8.48 -9.26
N TRP A 339 23.55 8.17 -10.17
CA TRP A 339 23.37 6.83 -10.72
C TRP A 339 24.60 6.31 -11.49
N GLN A 340 25.42 7.20 -12.00
CA GLN A 340 26.68 6.89 -12.67
C GLN A 340 27.70 6.20 -11.75
N ASN A 341 27.58 6.40 -10.43
CA ASN A 341 28.44 5.79 -9.41
C ASN A 341 28.00 4.35 -9.05
N ALA A 342 26.94 3.83 -9.67
CA ALA A 342 26.48 2.47 -9.44
C ALA A 342 27.62 1.47 -9.66
N SER A 343 27.74 0.51 -8.75
CA SER A 343 28.75 -0.56 -8.78
C SER A 343 28.05 -1.94 -8.67
N GLU A 344 28.82 -3.00 -8.71
CA GLU A 344 28.31 -4.38 -8.75
C GLU A 344 28.92 -5.26 -7.64
N PRO A 345 28.75 -4.91 -6.35
CA PRO A 345 29.25 -5.73 -5.28
C PRO A 345 28.60 -7.09 -5.26
N LEU A 346 29.36 -8.11 -4.84
CA LEU A 346 28.84 -9.44 -4.60
C LEU A 346 28.26 -9.51 -3.18
N MET A 347 26.95 -9.67 -3.04
CA MET A 347 26.28 -9.55 -1.75
C MET A 347 25.36 -10.75 -1.45
N GLY A 348 25.46 -11.29 -0.23
CA GLY A 348 24.45 -12.19 0.33
C GLY A 348 23.23 -11.44 0.86
N ILE A 349 22.18 -12.15 1.27
CA ILE A 349 20.95 -11.54 1.80
C ILE A 349 21.22 -10.70 3.06
N THR A 350 21.99 -11.21 4.01
CA THR A 350 22.32 -10.47 5.24
C THR A 350 23.10 -9.18 4.95
N PRO A 351 24.18 -9.18 4.14
CA PRO A 351 24.83 -7.94 3.70
C PRO A 351 23.91 -6.94 2.99
N ILE A 352 22.93 -7.40 2.19
CA ILE A 352 21.90 -6.54 1.58
C ILE A 352 21.06 -5.85 2.68
N MET A 353 20.56 -6.63 3.66
CA MET A 353 19.77 -6.10 4.77
C MET A 353 20.58 -5.15 5.66
N ASP A 354 21.85 -5.44 5.91
CA ASP A 354 22.76 -4.57 6.66
C ASP A 354 23.00 -3.24 5.93
N PHE A 355 23.26 -3.29 4.62
CA PHE A 355 23.39 -2.08 3.81
C PHE A 355 22.12 -1.23 3.86
N ILE A 356 20.94 -1.84 3.74
CA ILE A 356 19.65 -1.13 3.83
C ILE A 356 19.51 -0.47 5.21
N ARG A 357 19.85 -1.17 6.30
CA ARG A 357 19.80 -0.62 7.66
C ARG A 357 20.74 0.56 7.83
N ASP A 358 22.00 0.40 7.43
CA ASP A 358 23.07 1.34 7.73
C ASP A 358 23.04 2.58 6.82
N VAL A 359 22.57 2.43 5.58
CA VAL A 359 22.59 3.50 4.56
C VAL A 359 21.21 4.17 4.40
N TYR A 360 20.14 3.39 4.45
CA TYR A 360 18.76 3.86 4.23
C TYR A 360 17.94 3.94 5.52
N ALA A 361 18.57 3.70 6.66
CA ALA A 361 17.97 3.79 7.98
C ALA A 361 16.70 2.92 8.14
N LYS A 362 16.61 1.79 7.42
CA LYS A 362 15.47 0.85 7.49
C LYS A 362 15.94 -0.54 7.88
N ALA A 363 15.61 -0.94 9.10
CA ALA A 363 15.93 -2.26 9.63
C ALA A 363 14.79 -3.26 9.38
N TYR A 364 15.14 -4.44 8.89
CA TYR A 364 14.22 -5.57 8.75
C TYR A 364 14.50 -6.62 9.81
N ALA A 365 13.45 -7.29 10.27
CA ALA A 365 13.58 -8.39 11.24
C ALA A 365 14.40 -9.56 10.63
N PRO A 366 15.19 -10.30 11.43
CA PRO A 366 16.06 -11.38 10.94
C PRO A 366 15.32 -12.46 10.12
N ASN A 367 14.08 -12.80 10.50
CA ASN A 367 13.25 -13.77 9.78
C ASN A 367 12.81 -13.29 8.39
N THR A 368 12.99 -12.01 8.06
CA THR A 368 12.69 -11.45 6.74
C THR A 368 13.67 -11.89 5.65
N CYS A 369 14.82 -12.49 6.01
CA CYS A 369 15.80 -13.02 5.06
C CYS A 369 15.16 -13.93 4.00
N GLU A 370 14.22 -14.79 4.40
CA GLU A 370 13.56 -15.70 3.47
C GLU A 370 12.62 -14.97 2.52
N THR A 371 11.99 -13.90 2.98
CA THR A 371 11.17 -13.02 2.13
C THR A 371 12.02 -12.28 1.09
N PHE A 372 13.20 -11.75 1.48
CA PHE A 372 14.16 -11.17 0.53
C PHE A 372 14.56 -12.20 -0.52
N ARG A 373 14.88 -13.44 -0.11
CA ARG A 373 15.28 -14.51 -1.02
C ARG A 373 14.17 -14.86 -2.01
N ARG A 374 12.96 -15.19 -1.52
CA ARG A 374 11.88 -15.74 -2.35
C ARG A 374 11.11 -14.67 -3.11
N GLN A 375 10.80 -13.55 -2.46
CA GLN A 375 9.91 -12.55 -3.04
C GLN A 375 10.63 -11.39 -3.73
N THR A 376 11.94 -11.23 -3.53
CA THR A 376 12.70 -10.17 -4.20
C THR A 376 13.81 -10.74 -5.06
N MET A 377 14.80 -11.43 -4.48
CA MET A 377 15.97 -11.88 -5.21
C MET A 377 15.65 -12.94 -6.26
N HIS A 378 14.78 -13.89 -5.94
CA HIS A 378 14.31 -14.87 -6.93
C HIS A 378 13.67 -14.18 -8.14
N GLN A 379 12.86 -13.16 -7.89
CA GLN A 379 12.21 -12.36 -8.93
C GLN A 379 13.23 -11.54 -9.75
N PHE A 380 14.23 -10.96 -9.10
CA PHE A 380 15.30 -10.21 -9.77
C PHE A 380 16.16 -11.11 -10.65
N VAL A 381 16.45 -12.34 -10.20
CA VAL A 381 17.19 -13.33 -11.00
C VAL A 381 16.36 -13.77 -12.20
N GLN A 382 15.09 -14.10 -12.02
CA GLN A 382 14.20 -14.47 -13.12
C GLN A 382 14.02 -13.34 -14.13
N ALA A 383 14.00 -12.10 -13.66
CA ALA A 383 13.91 -10.91 -14.49
C ALA A 383 15.23 -10.57 -15.22
N GLY A 384 16.35 -11.22 -14.88
CA GLY A 384 17.67 -10.87 -15.42
C GLY A 384 18.24 -9.58 -14.86
N ILE A 385 17.66 -9.05 -13.76
CA ILE A 385 18.19 -7.88 -13.05
C ILE A 385 19.45 -8.27 -12.26
N ALA A 386 19.45 -9.44 -11.63
CA ALA A 386 20.56 -9.96 -10.86
C ALA A 386 20.98 -11.35 -11.28
N ILE A 387 22.23 -11.70 -11.03
CA ILE A 387 22.83 -13.00 -11.25
C ILE A 387 23.08 -13.65 -9.88
N MET A 388 22.68 -14.90 -9.74
CA MET A 388 22.92 -15.68 -8.51
C MET A 388 24.22 -16.46 -8.65
N ASN A 389 25.07 -16.42 -7.60
CA ASN A 389 26.34 -17.13 -7.49
C ASN A 389 27.26 -16.97 -8.73
N PRO A 390 27.52 -15.74 -9.22
CA PRO A 390 28.41 -15.57 -10.37
C PRO A 390 29.84 -16.03 -10.07
N ASP A 391 30.24 -16.07 -8.79
CA ASP A 391 31.53 -16.58 -8.29
C ASP A 391 31.63 -18.11 -8.30
N ASP A 392 30.52 -18.83 -8.18
CA ASP A 392 30.46 -20.29 -8.14
C ASP A 392 29.08 -20.78 -8.64
N PRO A 393 28.86 -20.89 -9.95
CA PRO A 393 27.59 -21.32 -10.55
C PRO A 393 27.11 -22.71 -10.11
N GLY A 394 28.03 -23.58 -9.61
CA GLY A 394 27.70 -24.91 -9.10
C GLY A 394 27.19 -24.94 -7.67
N ARG A 395 27.16 -23.79 -6.98
CA ARG A 395 26.71 -23.70 -5.59
C ARG A 395 25.22 -24.01 -5.46
N ALA A 396 24.86 -24.88 -4.51
CA ALA A 396 23.46 -25.24 -4.25
C ALA A 396 22.59 -24.02 -3.95
N VAL A 397 21.40 -23.96 -4.56
CA VAL A 397 20.43 -22.84 -4.43
C VAL A 397 20.06 -22.53 -2.97
N ASN A 398 20.05 -23.55 -2.10
CA ASN A 398 19.72 -23.42 -0.68
C ASN A 398 20.96 -23.18 0.21
N SER A 399 22.13 -22.95 -0.38
CA SER A 399 23.34 -22.68 0.39
C SER A 399 23.21 -21.39 1.20
N PRO A 400 23.61 -21.37 2.48
CA PRO A 400 23.69 -20.14 3.26
C PRO A 400 24.75 -19.16 2.73
N ARG A 401 25.61 -19.61 1.80
CA ARG A 401 26.64 -18.81 1.15
C ARG A 401 26.19 -18.28 -0.22
N CYS A 402 24.89 -18.37 -0.56
CA CYS A 402 24.37 -17.77 -1.78
C CYS A 402 24.64 -16.27 -1.81
N VAL A 403 25.15 -15.80 -2.95
CA VAL A 403 25.45 -14.39 -3.22
C VAL A 403 24.80 -13.96 -4.54
N TYR A 404 24.58 -12.68 -4.65
CA TYR A 404 23.92 -12.06 -5.78
C TYR A 404 24.72 -10.84 -6.25
N GLN A 405 24.66 -10.58 -7.53
CA GLN A 405 25.28 -9.43 -8.18
C GLN A 405 24.32 -8.85 -9.21
N ILE A 406 24.30 -7.53 -9.39
CA ILE A 406 23.55 -6.91 -10.48
C ILE A 406 24.06 -7.42 -11.83
N SER A 407 23.18 -7.61 -12.83
CA SER A 407 23.65 -8.01 -14.15
C SER A 407 24.41 -6.85 -14.82
N PRO A 408 25.49 -7.14 -15.59
CA PRO A 408 26.28 -6.11 -16.27
C PRO A 408 25.44 -5.24 -17.21
N GLU A 409 24.45 -5.82 -17.87
CA GLU A 409 23.56 -5.12 -18.79
C GLU A 409 22.67 -4.10 -18.06
N VAL A 410 22.10 -4.51 -16.92
CA VAL A 410 21.28 -3.62 -16.07
C VAL A 410 22.17 -2.58 -15.41
N LEU A 411 23.37 -2.92 -14.95
CA LEU A 411 24.33 -1.95 -14.42
C LEU A 411 24.66 -0.86 -15.44
N ALA A 412 24.99 -1.26 -16.67
CA ALA A 412 25.29 -0.31 -17.75
C ALA A 412 24.09 0.59 -18.04
N LEU A 413 22.89 0.02 -18.02
CA LEU A 413 21.64 0.76 -18.25
C LEU A 413 21.38 1.77 -17.12
N VAL A 414 21.38 1.37 -15.85
CA VAL A 414 21.02 2.25 -14.72
C VAL A 414 22.00 3.40 -14.54
N ARG A 415 23.26 3.24 -14.96
CA ARG A 415 24.25 4.35 -14.98
C ARG A 415 23.86 5.49 -15.92
N THR A 416 22.96 5.25 -16.87
CA THR A 416 22.44 6.28 -17.78
C THR A 416 21.14 6.92 -17.27
N PHE A 417 20.63 6.50 -16.12
CA PHE A 417 19.40 7.06 -15.56
C PHE A 417 19.56 8.57 -15.30
N ARG A 418 18.57 9.36 -15.71
CA ARG A 418 18.57 10.84 -15.74
C ARG A 418 19.58 11.47 -16.70
N CYS A 419 20.22 10.70 -17.60
CA CYS A 419 20.95 11.24 -18.74
C CYS A 419 20.05 11.26 -19.99
N ASP A 420 20.41 12.03 -20.99
CA ASP A 420 19.65 12.13 -22.25
C ASP A 420 19.52 10.77 -22.96
N GLU A 421 20.51 9.89 -22.78
CA GLU A 421 20.55 8.55 -23.38
C GLU A 421 19.64 7.53 -22.69
N TRP A 422 19.08 7.82 -21.52
CA TRP A 422 18.31 6.85 -20.73
C TRP A 422 17.21 6.16 -21.52
N HIS A 423 16.32 6.94 -22.14
CA HIS A 423 15.18 6.37 -22.87
C HIS A 423 15.59 5.54 -24.09
N ALA A 424 16.65 5.96 -24.79
CA ALA A 424 17.17 5.21 -25.94
C ALA A 424 17.81 3.88 -25.51
N ASN A 425 18.59 3.90 -24.43
CA ASN A 425 19.23 2.72 -23.86
C ASN A 425 18.20 1.75 -23.28
N LEU A 426 17.18 2.26 -22.57
CA LEU A 426 16.07 1.47 -22.05
C LEU A 426 15.28 0.80 -23.18
N ALA A 427 14.93 1.54 -24.24
CA ALA A 427 14.21 0.98 -25.38
C ALA A 427 15.00 -0.13 -26.09
N ARG A 428 16.33 0.04 -26.22
CA ARG A 428 17.24 -0.98 -26.76
C ARG A 428 17.28 -2.22 -25.85
N HIS A 429 17.48 -2.02 -24.55
CA HIS A 429 17.51 -3.11 -23.56
C HIS A 429 16.20 -3.91 -23.57
N LEU A 430 15.05 -3.24 -23.56
CA LEU A 430 13.73 -3.91 -23.62
C LEU A 430 13.51 -4.65 -24.94
N LYS A 431 14.04 -4.14 -26.07
CA LYS A 431 13.96 -4.81 -27.36
C LYS A 431 14.83 -6.07 -27.42
N GLU A 432 16.03 -6.03 -26.84
CA GLU A 432 16.99 -7.14 -26.86
C GLU A 432 16.60 -8.26 -25.88
N HIS A 433 16.05 -7.91 -24.73
CA HIS A 433 15.76 -8.85 -23.64
C HIS A 433 14.26 -9.15 -23.45
N GLY A 434 13.36 -8.52 -24.22
CA GLY A 434 11.93 -8.51 -24.01
C GLY A 434 11.53 -7.68 -22.77
N SER A 435 10.25 -7.30 -22.65
CA SER A 435 9.79 -6.69 -21.41
C SER A 435 9.76 -7.77 -20.32
N LEU A 436 10.17 -7.41 -19.09
CA LEU A 436 10.11 -8.33 -17.96
C LEU A 436 8.67 -8.82 -17.72
N ALA A 437 7.68 -7.99 -18.02
CA ALA A 437 6.27 -8.37 -17.98
C ALA A 437 5.93 -9.50 -18.96
N GLU A 438 6.51 -9.49 -20.19
CA GLU A 438 6.34 -10.57 -21.17
C GLU A 438 7.06 -11.84 -20.75
N ARG A 439 8.28 -11.75 -20.20
CA ARG A 439 9.00 -12.89 -19.63
C ARG A 439 8.25 -13.51 -18.46
N TYR A 440 7.72 -12.70 -17.57
CA TYR A 440 6.87 -13.14 -16.45
C TYR A 440 5.55 -13.75 -16.95
N ALA A 441 4.92 -13.16 -17.95
CA ALA A 441 3.72 -13.70 -18.57
C ALA A 441 4.02 -15.06 -19.21
N HIS A 442 5.13 -15.17 -19.95
CA HIS A 442 5.55 -16.43 -20.57
C HIS A 442 5.99 -17.49 -19.54
N ALA A 443 6.77 -17.12 -18.51
CA ALA A 443 7.14 -18.02 -17.42
C ALA A 443 5.91 -18.49 -16.62
N ARG A 444 4.94 -17.61 -16.43
CA ARG A 444 3.65 -17.94 -15.80
C ARG A 444 2.81 -18.88 -16.66
N GLU A 445 2.82 -18.68 -18.00
CA GLU A 445 2.15 -19.56 -18.95
C GLU A 445 2.74 -20.98 -18.92
N VAL A 446 4.07 -21.10 -18.90
CA VAL A 446 4.81 -22.40 -18.84
C VAL A 446 4.59 -23.12 -17.50
N LEU A 447 4.35 -22.37 -16.41
CA LEU A 447 4.12 -22.93 -15.07
C LEU A 447 2.65 -23.21 -14.76
N LYS A 448 1.72 -22.93 -15.68
CA LYS A 448 0.29 -23.25 -15.48
C LYS A 448 0.10 -24.76 -15.34
N VAL A 449 -0.78 -25.14 -14.40
CA VAL A 449 -1.14 -26.54 -14.19
C VAL A 449 -2.22 -26.94 -15.20
N PRO A 450 -1.93 -27.88 -16.12
CA PRO A 450 -2.92 -28.33 -17.09
C PRO A 450 -4.02 -29.15 -16.40
N LEU A 451 -5.25 -28.92 -16.82
CA LEU A 451 -6.43 -29.62 -16.32
C LEU A 451 -7.35 -29.98 -17.48
N ARG A 452 -7.85 -31.21 -17.51
CA ARG A 452 -8.80 -31.65 -18.52
C ARG A 452 -10.13 -32.03 -17.88
N ILE A 453 -11.20 -31.37 -18.31
CA ILE A 453 -12.57 -31.60 -17.82
C ILE A 453 -13.45 -31.92 -19.02
N GLU A 454 -14.09 -33.08 -19.02
CA GLU A 454 -15.01 -33.54 -20.09
C GLU A 454 -14.43 -33.38 -21.51
N GLY A 455 -13.15 -33.66 -21.67
CA GLY A 455 -12.45 -33.59 -22.97
C GLY A 455 -12.03 -32.18 -23.41
N LYS A 456 -12.31 -31.16 -22.60
CA LYS A 456 -11.82 -29.77 -22.82
C LYS A 456 -10.59 -29.49 -21.98
N ASP A 457 -9.63 -28.82 -22.56
CA ASP A 457 -8.38 -28.46 -21.89
C ASP A 457 -8.55 -27.09 -21.19
N PHE A 458 -8.21 -27.04 -19.91
CA PHE A 458 -8.14 -25.86 -19.08
C PHE A 458 -6.74 -25.71 -18.51
N SER A 459 -6.44 -24.55 -17.92
CA SER A 459 -5.19 -24.33 -17.22
C SER A 459 -5.42 -23.54 -15.94
N LEU A 460 -4.92 -24.04 -14.81
CA LEU A 460 -4.96 -23.39 -13.51
C LEU A 460 -3.74 -22.49 -13.31
N SER A 461 -3.86 -21.50 -12.44
CA SER A 461 -2.75 -20.66 -12.03
C SER A 461 -1.62 -21.50 -11.42
N PRO A 462 -0.33 -21.10 -11.56
CA PRO A 462 0.77 -21.83 -10.96
C PRO A 462 0.69 -21.86 -9.43
N GLY A 463 0.97 -23.01 -8.82
CA GLY A 463 1.11 -23.14 -7.37
C GLY A 463 0.58 -24.45 -6.80
N VAL A 464 1.00 -24.77 -5.58
CA VAL A 464 0.64 -26.01 -4.85
C VAL A 464 -0.88 -26.20 -4.71
N HIS A 465 -1.62 -25.10 -4.56
CA HIS A 465 -3.09 -25.15 -4.49
C HIS A 465 -3.70 -25.65 -5.81
N SER A 466 -3.25 -25.14 -6.93
CA SER A 466 -3.72 -25.58 -8.25
C SER A 466 -3.28 -26.99 -8.61
N GLU A 467 -2.10 -27.40 -8.16
CA GLU A 467 -1.63 -28.80 -8.28
C GLU A 467 -2.55 -29.72 -7.47
N LEU A 468 -2.98 -29.29 -6.28
CA LEU A 468 -3.92 -30.04 -5.45
C LEU A 468 -5.31 -30.12 -6.10
N ILE A 469 -5.83 -29.03 -6.68
CA ILE A 469 -7.08 -29.05 -7.44
C ILE A 469 -7.00 -30.03 -8.62
N ALA A 470 -5.89 -30.02 -9.36
CA ALA A 470 -5.68 -30.99 -10.44
C ALA A 470 -5.62 -32.44 -9.93
N ALA A 471 -4.97 -32.68 -8.80
CA ALA A 471 -4.94 -34.00 -8.15
C ALA A 471 -6.35 -34.45 -7.68
N ILE A 472 -7.17 -33.53 -7.15
CA ILE A 472 -8.56 -33.84 -6.80
C ILE A 472 -9.31 -34.37 -8.02
N ILE A 473 -9.20 -33.73 -9.16
CA ILE A 473 -9.95 -34.12 -10.37
C ILE A 473 -9.36 -35.39 -11.00
N ASN A 474 -8.03 -35.52 -11.05
CA ASN A 474 -7.36 -36.62 -11.75
C ASN A 474 -7.17 -37.89 -10.89
N GLU A 475 -7.08 -37.75 -9.57
CA GLU A 475 -6.75 -38.86 -8.65
C GLU A 475 -7.90 -39.19 -7.70
N PHE A 476 -8.47 -38.19 -6.99
CA PHE A 476 -9.58 -38.39 -6.06
C PHE A 476 -10.86 -38.80 -6.81
N GLY A 477 -11.25 -38.01 -7.82
CA GLY A 477 -12.50 -38.25 -8.58
C GLY A 477 -12.61 -39.69 -9.11
N PRO A 478 -11.62 -40.19 -9.90
CA PRO A 478 -11.68 -41.53 -10.43
C PRO A 478 -11.70 -42.66 -9.39
N ARG A 479 -11.17 -42.42 -8.17
CA ARG A 479 -11.10 -43.46 -7.12
C ARG A 479 -12.34 -43.48 -6.23
N PHE A 480 -12.82 -42.34 -5.82
CA PHE A 480 -13.89 -42.24 -4.81
C PHE A 480 -15.25 -41.82 -5.38
N ALA A 481 -15.27 -41.32 -6.60
CA ALA A 481 -16.46 -40.94 -7.35
C ALA A 481 -16.29 -41.28 -8.85
N PRO A 482 -16.14 -42.57 -9.21
CA PRO A 482 -15.85 -42.98 -10.59
C PRO A 482 -16.96 -42.55 -11.54
N GLY A 483 -16.60 -41.83 -12.60
CA GLY A 483 -17.55 -41.26 -13.55
C GLY A 483 -18.31 -40.04 -13.07
N ALA A 484 -17.90 -39.43 -11.97
CA ALA A 484 -18.48 -38.16 -11.51
C ALA A 484 -18.28 -37.03 -12.51
N GLU A 485 -19.27 -36.18 -12.60
CA GLU A 485 -19.27 -34.98 -13.43
C GLU A 485 -18.69 -33.80 -12.63
N VAL A 486 -17.78 -33.04 -13.23
CA VAL A 486 -17.22 -31.83 -12.62
C VAL A 486 -18.19 -30.68 -12.82
N LEU A 487 -18.76 -30.15 -11.75
CA LEU A 487 -19.72 -29.04 -11.83
C LEU A 487 -19.07 -27.67 -11.61
N TYR A 488 -18.04 -27.62 -10.77
CA TYR A 488 -17.35 -26.37 -10.44
C TYR A 488 -15.87 -26.61 -10.17
N VAL A 489 -15.04 -25.66 -10.64
CA VAL A 489 -13.62 -25.55 -10.30
C VAL A 489 -13.27 -24.09 -10.11
N GLY A 490 -12.82 -23.74 -8.90
CA GLY A 490 -12.24 -22.44 -8.56
C GLY A 490 -10.77 -22.34 -8.94
N ASP A 491 -10.22 -21.10 -8.96
CA ASP A 491 -8.79 -20.83 -9.12
C ASP A 491 -8.42 -19.55 -8.38
N THR A 492 -7.22 -19.51 -7.84
CA THR A 492 -6.70 -18.35 -7.10
C THR A 492 -6.48 -17.11 -7.99
N GLY A 493 -6.28 -17.28 -9.29
CA GLY A 493 -5.98 -16.19 -10.23
C GLY A 493 -7.19 -15.70 -11.04
N SER A 494 -8.10 -16.60 -11.42
CA SER A 494 -9.35 -16.30 -12.10
C SER A 494 -10.48 -16.97 -11.36
N LYS A 495 -11.21 -16.29 -10.51
CA LYS A 495 -12.18 -16.80 -9.52
C LYS A 495 -12.96 -18.06 -9.91
N THR A 496 -13.16 -18.36 -11.18
CA THR A 496 -13.88 -19.53 -11.69
C THR A 496 -13.27 -20.02 -13.00
N ILE A 497 -12.88 -21.29 -13.07
CA ILE A 497 -12.37 -21.95 -14.28
C ILE A 497 -13.49 -22.69 -14.99
N HIS A 498 -14.32 -23.38 -14.23
CA HIS A 498 -15.45 -24.16 -14.74
C HIS A 498 -16.68 -23.97 -13.86
N PHE A 499 -17.83 -23.75 -14.48
CA PHE A 499 -19.12 -23.65 -13.79
C PHE A 499 -20.24 -24.15 -14.71
N ASP A 500 -20.85 -25.30 -14.37
CA ASP A 500 -21.95 -25.88 -15.14
C ASP A 500 -23.31 -25.54 -14.53
N SER A 501 -23.80 -24.34 -14.85
CA SER A 501 -25.10 -23.85 -14.35
C SER A 501 -26.28 -24.74 -14.75
N ALA A 502 -26.22 -25.42 -15.89
CA ALA A 502 -27.29 -26.29 -16.35
C ALA A 502 -27.40 -27.55 -15.48
N LYS A 503 -26.26 -28.14 -15.12
CA LYS A 503 -26.24 -29.30 -14.21
C LYS A 503 -26.65 -28.93 -12.79
N PHE A 504 -26.19 -27.76 -12.26
CA PHE A 504 -26.67 -27.28 -10.97
C PHE A 504 -28.19 -27.09 -10.94
N ALA A 505 -28.81 -26.57 -11.99
CA ALA A 505 -30.24 -26.41 -12.10
C ALA A 505 -30.99 -27.76 -12.07
N THR A 506 -30.40 -28.85 -12.60
CA THR A 506 -31.00 -30.21 -12.50
C THR A 506 -31.00 -30.77 -11.07
N LEU A 507 -30.14 -30.24 -10.20
CA LEU A 507 -30.06 -30.58 -8.78
C LEU A 507 -30.89 -29.63 -7.90
N ALA A 508 -31.77 -28.80 -8.50
CA ALA A 508 -32.55 -27.75 -7.86
C ALA A 508 -31.73 -26.65 -7.21
N LEU A 509 -30.49 -26.46 -7.67
CA LEU A 509 -29.57 -25.45 -7.16
C LEU A 509 -29.49 -24.27 -8.12
N HIS A 510 -29.76 -23.06 -7.61
CA HIS A 510 -29.67 -21.80 -8.35
C HIS A 510 -28.80 -20.86 -7.55
N PHE A 511 -27.63 -20.50 -8.10
CA PHE A 511 -26.68 -19.66 -7.41
C PHE A 511 -26.58 -18.29 -8.08
N ASP A 512 -26.57 -17.24 -7.29
CA ASP A 512 -26.00 -15.96 -7.69
C ASP A 512 -24.47 -16.05 -7.63
N VAL A 513 -23.79 -15.55 -8.66
CA VAL A 513 -22.33 -15.74 -8.95
C VAL A 513 -21.38 -15.25 -7.83
N HIS A 514 -21.89 -14.79 -6.69
CA HIS A 514 -21.12 -14.20 -5.58
C HIS A 514 -21.07 -15.08 -4.31
N GLY A 515 -21.52 -16.32 -4.33
CA GLY A 515 -21.41 -17.24 -3.19
C GLY A 515 -19.96 -17.71 -2.94
N LYS A 516 -19.62 -18.01 -1.69
CA LYS A 516 -18.36 -18.67 -1.32
C LYS A 516 -18.44 -20.16 -1.68
N PHE A 517 -18.13 -20.49 -2.94
CA PHE A 517 -18.08 -21.89 -3.39
C PHE A 517 -16.90 -22.64 -2.77
N PRO A 518 -16.97 -23.98 -2.66
CA PRO A 518 -15.80 -24.81 -2.40
C PRO A 518 -14.87 -24.81 -3.63
N ASP A 519 -13.62 -25.23 -3.48
CA ASP A 519 -12.64 -25.21 -4.58
C ASP A 519 -13.02 -26.13 -5.74
N VAL A 520 -13.63 -27.30 -5.44
CA VAL A 520 -14.13 -28.24 -6.45
C VAL A 520 -15.50 -28.80 -6.04
N VAL A 521 -16.41 -28.92 -7.02
CA VAL A 521 -17.69 -29.62 -6.85
C VAL A 521 -17.80 -30.74 -7.88
N LEU A 522 -17.98 -31.98 -7.39
CA LEU A 522 -18.19 -33.17 -8.24
C LEU A 522 -19.59 -33.76 -7.98
N PHE A 523 -20.29 -34.13 -9.03
CA PHE A 523 -21.56 -34.83 -8.92
C PHE A 523 -21.43 -36.31 -9.32
N TYR A 524 -21.58 -37.20 -8.38
CA TYR A 524 -21.57 -38.65 -8.60
C TYR A 524 -23.00 -39.16 -8.78
N ARG A 525 -23.41 -39.31 -10.03
CA ARG A 525 -24.78 -39.59 -10.45
C ARG A 525 -25.32 -40.93 -9.91
N GLU A 526 -24.47 -41.99 -9.91
CA GLU A 526 -24.91 -43.34 -9.50
C GLU A 526 -25.39 -43.40 -8.07
N MET A 527 -24.75 -42.67 -7.16
CA MET A 527 -25.09 -42.62 -5.75
C MET A 527 -25.95 -41.39 -5.42
N ASN A 528 -26.17 -40.49 -6.37
CA ASN A 528 -26.82 -39.21 -6.17
C ASN A 528 -26.10 -38.37 -5.08
N TRP A 529 -24.78 -38.29 -5.13
CA TRP A 529 -23.94 -37.53 -4.18
C TRP A 529 -23.28 -36.34 -4.84
N LEU A 530 -23.21 -35.25 -4.07
CA LEU A 530 -22.54 -34.02 -4.44
C LEU A 530 -21.35 -33.83 -3.51
N TYR A 531 -20.13 -33.99 -4.04
CA TYR A 531 -18.90 -33.80 -3.30
C TYR A 531 -18.54 -32.33 -3.31
N LEU A 532 -18.39 -31.72 -2.12
CA LEU A 532 -17.98 -30.36 -1.87
C LEU A 532 -16.55 -30.39 -1.30
N ILE A 533 -15.57 -30.05 -2.11
CA ILE A 533 -14.15 -30.32 -1.82
C ILE A 533 -13.38 -29.00 -1.63
N GLU A 534 -12.75 -28.85 -0.47
CA GLU A 534 -11.83 -27.76 -0.15
C GLU A 534 -10.38 -28.23 -0.29
N ALA A 535 -9.58 -27.49 -1.08
CA ALA A 535 -8.16 -27.75 -1.29
C ALA A 535 -7.31 -26.93 -0.33
N VAL A 536 -6.80 -27.55 0.71
CA VAL A 536 -6.12 -26.86 1.83
C VAL A 536 -4.60 -26.88 1.67
N THR A 537 -4.02 -25.70 1.42
CA THR A 537 -2.57 -25.48 1.38
C THR A 537 -2.10 -24.44 2.39
N SER A 538 -2.81 -23.32 2.51
CA SER A 538 -2.51 -22.19 3.40
C SER A 538 -3.73 -21.64 4.15
N HIS A 539 -4.95 -22.01 3.74
CA HIS A 539 -6.19 -21.65 4.41
C HIS A 539 -6.78 -22.88 5.11
N GLY A 540 -7.76 -22.68 5.99
CA GLY A 540 -8.29 -23.74 6.87
C GLY A 540 -9.07 -24.83 6.14
N PRO A 541 -9.27 -26.01 6.80
CA PRO A 541 -10.07 -27.13 6.31
C PRO A 541 -11.57 -26.82 6.36
N VAL A 542 -12.40 -27.80 6.00
CA VAL A 542 -13.84 -27.78 6.32
C VAL A 542 -13.97 -27.88 7.84
N ASP A 543 -13.92 -26.73 8.51
CA ASP A 543 -14.21 -26.59 9.94
C ASP A 543 -15.72 -26.53 10.19
N SER A 544 -16.18 -26.52 11.44
CA SER A 544 -17.60 -26.50 11.80
C SER A 544 -18.34 -25.29 11.21
N LYS A 545 -17.69 -24.15 11.06
CA LYS A 545 -18.27 -22.96 10.45
C LYS A 545 -18.43 -23.14 8.94
N ARG A 546 -17.35 -23.60 8.29
CA ARG A 546 -17.35 -23.84 6.85
C ARG A 546 -18.32 -24.95 6.45
N HIS A 547 -18.41 -25.99 7.26
CA HIS A 547 -19.41 -27.04 7.11
C HIS A 547 -20.84 -26.48 7.10
N ALA A 548 -21.18 -25.63 8.07
CA ALA A 548 -22.49 -24.97 8.13
C ALA A 548 -22.72 -24.04 6.92
N GLU A 549 -21.73 -23.23 6.53
CA GLU A 549 -21.81 -22.34 5.35
C GLU A 549 -22.08 -23.14 4.05
N LEU A 550 -21.40 -24.27 3.85
CA LEU A 550 -21.61 -25.14 2.70
C LEU A 550 -22.97 -25.86 2.75
N THR A 551 -23.37 -26.32 3.91
CA THR A 551 -24.69 -26.90 4.11
C THR A 551 -25.80 -25.92 3.73
N ASP A 552 -25.73 -24.69 4.21
CA ASP A 552 -26.68 -23.63 3.89
C ASP A 552 -26.68 -23.29 2.40
N LEU A 553 -25.48 -23.17 1.80
CA LEU A 553 -25.31 -22.83 0.38
C LEU A 553 -25.94 -23.88 -0.54
N PHE A 554 -25.86 -25.16 -0.17
CA PHE A 554 -26.35 -26.30 -0.95
C PHE A 554 -27.64 -26.91 -0.39
N ALA A 555 -28.32 -26.26 0.55
CA ALA A 555 -29.54 -26.77 1.24
C ALA A 555 -30.70 -27.15 0.30
N GLY A 556 -30.74 -26.57 -0.93
CA GLY A 556 -31.77 -26.93 -1.94
C GLY A 556 -31.43 -28.16 -2.76
N SER A 557 -30.28 -28.81 -2.57
CA SER A 557 -29.83 -29.94 -3.38
C SER A 557 -30.72 -31.15 -3.26
N THR A 558 -31.06 -31.76 -4.41
CA THR A 558 -31.72 -33.08 -4.47
C THR A 558 -30.72 -34.23 -4.30
N ALA A 559 -29.42 -33.95 -4.32
CA ALA A 559 -28.36 -34.92 -4.06
C ALA A 559 -27.87 -34.82 -2.60
N GLY A 560 -27.40 -35.94 -2.05
CA GLY A 560 -26.74 -35.97 -0.74
C GLY A 560 -25.40 -35.23 -0.76
N LEU A 561 -25.11 -34.44 0.26
CA LEU A 561 -23.89 -33.67 0.35
C LEU A 561 -22.76 -34.48 1.01
N VAL A 562 -21.57 -34.49 0.40
CA VAL A 562 -20.38 -35.12 0.95
C VAL A 562 -19.30 -34.03 1.05
N PHE A 563 -18.85 -33.73 2.26
CA PHE A 563 -17.86 -32.71 2.54
C PHE A 563 -16.47 -33.31 2.57
N VAL A 564 -15.54 -32.75 1.81
CA VAL A 564 -14.18 -33.28 1.69
C VAL A 564 -13.16 -32.17 1.92
N THR A 565 -12.18 -32.45 2.78
CA THR A 565 -10.97 -31.64 2.90
C THR A 565 -9.81 -32.37 2.23
N ALA A 566 -9.20 -31.76 1.22
CA ALA A 566 -8.06 -32.30 0.51
C ALA A 566 -6.76 -31.58 0.92
N PHE A 567 -5.69 -32.37 1.17
CA PHE A 567 -4.37 -31.86 1.51
C PHE A 567 -3.32 -32.33 0.50
N PRO A 568 -2.24 -31.55 0.23
CA PRO A 568 -1.17 -32.00 -0.65
C PRO A 568 -0.33 -33.13 -0.05
N ASP A 569 -0.13 -33.10 1.28
CA ASP A 569 0.69 -34.05 2.03
C ASP A 569 0.23 -34.20 3.48
N ARG A 570 0.69 -35.27 4.14
CA ARG A 570 0.34 -35.57 5.55
C ARG A 570 0.89 -34.54 6.54
N ARG A 571 1.99 -33.84 6.22
CA ARG A 571 2.55 -32.80 7.09
C ARG A 571 1.63 -31.59 7.11
N THR A 572 1.06 -31.23 5.99
CA THR A 572 0.05 -30.17 5.89
C THR A 572 -1.20 -30.56 6.62
N MET A 573 -1.74 -31.78 6.42
CA MET A 573 -2.89 -32.30 7.15
C MET A 573 -2.69 -32.23 8.67
N ALA A 574 -1.53 -32.64 9.18
CA ALA A 574 -1.25 -32.66 10.62
C ALA A 574 -1.35 -31.28 11.30
N ARG A 575 -1.17 -30.19 10.55
CA ARG A 575 -1.30 -28.82 11.09
C ARG A 575 -2.74 -28.41 11.34
N TYR A 576 -3.68 -29.00 10.59
CA TYR A 576 -5.10 -28.63 10.63
C TYR A 576 -5.98 -29.72 11.24
N LEU A 577 -5.40 -30.81 11.76
CA LEU A 577 -6.14 -31.97 12.24
C LEU A 577 -7.19 -31.65 13.33
N ALA A 578 -6.89 -30.65 14.18
CA ALA A 578 -7.78 -30.21 15.25
C ALA A 578 -8.96 -29.36 14.78
N ASP A 579 -8.88 -28.81 13.57
CA ASP A 579 -9.85 -27.86 13.03
C ASP A 579 -10.86 -28.56 12.09
N ILE A 580 -10.59 -29.81 11.70
CA ILE A 580 -11.45 -30.56 10.78
C ILE A 580 -12.77 -30.91 11.47
N SER A 581 -13.90 -30.59 10.81
CA SER A 581 -15.23 -30.90 11.32
C SER A 581 -15.52 -32.40 11.31
N TRP A 582 -16.33 -32.86 12.28
CA TRP A 582 -16.96 -34.18 12.23
C TRP A 582 -17.90 -34.28 11.03
N GLU A 583 -18.21 -35.50 10.62
CA GLU A 583 -19.09 -35.82 9.46
C GLU A 583 -18.50 -35.32 8.12
N THR A 584 -17.17 -35.31 8.00
CA THR A 584 -16.43 -34.95 6.78
C THR A 584 -15.39 -36.02 6.41
N GLU A 585 -15.00 -36.00 5.13
CA GLU A 585 -13.96 -36.86 4.58
C GLU A 585 -12.64 -36.09 4.47
N VAL A 586 -11.51 -36.74 4.67
CA VAL A 586 -10.17 -36.20 4.48
C VAL A 586 -9.40 -37.04 3.49
N TRP A 587 -8.87 -36.36 2.47
CA TRP A 587 -8.03 -36.95 1.44
C TRP A 587 -6.67 -36.28 1.35
N VAL A 588 -5.63 -37.07 1.07
CA VAL A 588 -4.25 -36.56 0.99
C VAL A 588 -3.62 -37.01 -0.33
N ALA A 589 -3.16 -36.05 -1.13
CA ALA A 589 -2.66 -36.31 -2.48
C ALA A 589 -1.39 -37.17 -2.53
N ASP A 590 -0.57 -37.19 -1.48
CA ASP A 590 0.64 -38.04 -1.36
C ASP A 590 0.31 -39.52 -1.06
N ALA A 591 -0.97 -39.83 -0.76
CA ALA A 591 -1.47 -41.19 -0.53
C ALA A 591 -2.88 -41.36 -1.14
N PRO A 592 -3.00 -41.27 -2.49
CA PRO A 592 -4.29 -41.05 -3.17
C PRO A 592 -5.27 -42.21 -3.05
N GLU A 593 -4.85 -43.40 -2.66
CA GLU A 593 -5.71 -44.57 -2.46
C GLU A 593 -6.46 -44.59 -1.12
N HIS A 594 -6.13 -43.68 -0.22
CA HIS A 594 -6.65 -43.66 1.15
C HIS A 594 -7.60 -42.50 1.39
N LEU A 595 -8.65 -42.76 2.12
CA LEU A 595 -9.62 -41.76 2.61
C LEU A 595 -9.77 -41.93 4.12
N ILE A 596 -9.81 -40.81 4.84
CA ILE A 596 -10.02 -40.81 6.28
C ILE A 596 -11.43 -40.27 6.54
N HIS A 597 -12.25 -41.05 7.27
CA HIS A 597 -13.59 -40.66 7.67
C HIS A 597 -13.58 -40.02 9.05
N PHE A 598 -13.93 -38.76 9.13
CA PHE A 598 -14.23 -38.05 10.39
C PHE A 598 -15.74 -38.21 10.70
N ASN A 599 -16.15 -39.41 11.04
CA ASN A 599 -17.56 -39.69 11.29
C ASN A 599 -17.92 -39.46 12.76
N GLY A 600 -19.04 -38.77 13.02
CA GLY A 600 -19.60 -38.54 14.36
C GLY A 600 -20.35 -39.73 14.94
N GLU A 601 -20.66 -40.78 14.17
CA GLU A 601 -21.39 -41.97 14.65
C GLU A 601 -20.47 -42.96 15.36
N ASN A 602 -21.02 -43.66 16.37
CA ASN A 602 -20.32 -44.69 17.11
C ASN A 602 -20.15 -45.95 16.25
N PHE A 603 -19.04 -45.99 15.49
CA PHE A 603 -18.67 -47.20 14.77
C PHE A 603 -17.63 -47.98 15.58
N ILE A 604 -18.04 -49.14 16.10
CA ILE A 604 -17.18 -50.05 16.84
C ILE A 604 -17.18 -51.40 16.13
N GLY A 605 -16.08 -51.77 15.48
CA GLY A 605 -15.89 -53.05 14.81
C GLY A 605 -14.57 -53.15 14.09
N PRO A 606 -14.12 -54.34 13.73
CA PRO A 606 -12.92 -54.54 12.92
C PRO A 606 -13.14 -53.97 11.50
N HIS A 607 -12.15 -53.31 10.97
CA HIS A 607 -12.13 -52.76 9.60
C HIS A 607 -11.56 -53.79 8.62
#